data_29569c9de0af0628e71f36d17c200392
#
_entry.id   29569c9de0af0628e71f36d17c200392
#
_cell.length_a   1.000
_cell.length_b   1.000
_cell.length_c   1.000
_cell.angle_alpha   90.00
_cell.angle_beta   90.00
_cell.angle_gamma   90.00
#
_symmetry.space_group_name_H-M   'P 1'
#
loop_
_entity.id
_entity.type
_entity.pdbx_description
1 polymer ?
#
loop_
_entity_poly.entity_id
_entity_poly.type
_entity_poly.pdbx_seq_one_letter_code
_entity_poly.pdbx_strand_id
1 'polypeptide(L)'
;EIGVRLVGSEMCIRDSTKKADGDTKTEGSGDSKGYHFEVVVKSFQSSYWQAAVQGINQACDELGVTANTTGPNAESDIADQVNMLNNAINKNPDGIALAACDQNSVLDSLQSALDKKIPVVCFDSGVPDAPEGSVYATVVTDNEQAGGIAAEHIYEAIKDRIGNGQVRVGEVNQDATSANISERGMGFINKFIELAKADGKTVAVVGNDFYVNQVKDNGDQASADVVLEVAVPAQTTVELCATEASNIMNKDDTIAMFGSNQVSAEGVLTANQNLNKLGTDDDKIVAAGFDAGSVIKAAVKDGTLLGAVTQSPLMQGKISIETLAKICDGESVEDVTTDGYWYDSTNMDDEDISPNLYD
;
A
#
# COMPACT_ATOMS: atom_id res chain seq x y z
N GLU A 1 -21.24 41.75 17.70
CA GLU A 1 -22.37 40.84 17.43
C GLU A 1 -22.52 40.58 15.95
N ILE A 2 -21.99 39.51 15.45
CA ILE A 2 -22.52 38.88 14.24
C ILE A 2 -22.25 37.36 14.40
N GLY A 3 -23.36 36.63 14.63
CA GLY A 3 -23.38 35.21 14.71
C GLY A 3 -23.28 34.59 13.31
N VAL A 4 -22.38 33.60 13.14
CA VAL A 4 -22.35 32.75 11.97
C VAL A 4 -23.01 31.43 12.32
N ARG A 5 -24.15 31.17 11.70
CA ARG A 5 -24.88 29.91 11.73
C ARG A 5 -24.24 28.95 10.75
N LEU A 6 -23.84 27.81 11.23
CA LEU A 6 -23.56 26.61 10.40
C LEU A 6 -24.92 26.08 9.91
N VAL A 7 -25.06 25.96 8.59
CA VAL A 7 -26.17 25.27 7.93
C VAL A 7 -25.62 23.95 7.39
N GLY A 8 -26.02 22.85 8.01
CA GLY A 8 -25.87 21.51 7.42
C GLY A 8 -26.84 21.36 6.25
N SER A 9 -26.38 20.92 5.11
CA SER A 9 -27.22 20.53 3.99
C SER A 9 -27.35 19.01 3.93
N GLU A 10 -28.43 18.51 4.54
CA GLU A 10 -28.99 17.21 4.17
C GLU A 10 -29.67 17.37 2.81
N MET A 11 -29.21 16.63 1.83
CA MET A 11 -29.89 16.57 0.53
C MET A 11 -30.71 15.28 0.46
N CYS A 12 -31.97 15.38 0.92
CA CYS A 12 -33.00 14.40 0.62
C CYS A 12 -33.51 14.63 -0.80
N ILE A 13 -33.33 13.69 -1.68
CA ILE A 13 -34.07 13.64 -2.96
C ILE A 13 -35.27 12.74 -2.75
N ARG A 14 -36.44 13.35 -2.81
CA ARG A 14 -37.74 12.68 -2.84
C ARG A 14 -38.19 12.45 -4.28
N ASP A 15 -38.50 11.22 -4.50
CA ASP A 15 -39.48 10.58 -5.40
C ASP A 15 -40.39 11.48 -6.23
N SER A 16 -40.49 11.21 -7.51
CA SER A 16 -41.70 11.47 -8.28
C SER A 16 -41.94 10.35 -9.32
N THR A 17 -42.95 9.58 -9.00
CA THR A 17 -43.57 8.56 -9.82
C THR A 17 -44.07 9.10 -11.16
N LYS A 18 -43.75 8.41 -12.27
CA LYS A 18 -44.66 8.24 -13.42
C LYS A 18 -44.43 6.87 -14.07
N LYS A 19 -45.51 6.09 -14.10
CA LYS A 19 -45.63 4.84 -14.85
C LYS A 19 -45.52 5.08 -16.36
N ALA A 20 -44.78 4.22 -17.04
CA ALA A 20 -45.10 3.79 -18.40
C ALA A 20 -44.64 2.33 -18.56
N ASP A 21 -45.58 1.48 -18.96
CA ASP A 21 -45.40 0.07 -19.28
C ASP A 21 -44.42 -0.13 -20.46
N GLY A 22 -43.62 -1.16 -20.37
CA GLY A 22 -42.77 -1.63 -21.47
C GLY A 22 -41.91 -2.80 -21.00
N ASP A 23 -42.44 -4.01 -21.17
CA ASP A 23 -41.71 -5.26 -20.94
C ASP A 23 -40.37 -5.30 -21.67
N THR A 24 -39.30 -5.48 -20.95
CA THR A 24 -38.13 -6.23 -21.39
C THR A 24 -37.47 -6.87 -20.15
N LYS A 25 -37.76 -8.15 -19.96
CA LYS A 25 -37.04 -8.99 -19.01
C LYS A 25 -35.58 -9.07 -19.41
N THR A 26 -34.69 -8.53 -18.58
CA THR A 26 -33.33 -8.97 -18.47
C THR A 26 -33.23 -9.65 -17.11
N GLU A 27 -33.23 -10.98 -17.14
CA GLU A 27 -32.96 -11.82 -15.95
C GLU A 27 -31.50 -11.65 -15.56
N GLY A 28 -31.28 -11.03 -14.43
CA GLY A 28 -30.08 -10.94 -13.67
C GLY A 28 -30.45 -10.80 -12.19
N SER A 29 -31.29 -11.73 -11.69
CA SER A 29 -31.55 -11.80 -10.25
C SER A 29 -30.45 -12.67 -9.61
N GLY A 30 -29.32 -12.07 -9.24
CA GLY A 30 -28.57 -12.57 -8.14
C GLY A 30 -29.43 -12.37 -6.89
N ASP A 31 -29.75 -13.45 -6.18
CA ASP A 31 -30.41 -13.38 -4.88
C ASP A 31 -29.56 -12.45 -3.97
N SER A 32 -30.14 -11.30 -3.57
CA SER A 32 -29.48 -10.40 -2.62
C SER A 32 -29.22 -11.15 -1.33
N LYS A 33 -27.96 -11.31 -0.96
CA LYS A 33 -27.54 -12.04 0.23
C LYS A 33 -27.89 -11.29 1.53
N GLY A 34 -28.11 -9.97 1.43
CA GLY A 34 -28.57 -9.12 2.53
C GLY A 34 -27.56 -8.91 3.65
N TYR A 35 -26.30 -9.37 3.49
CA TYR A 35 -25.25 -9.16 4.48
C TYR A 35 -24.82 -7.69 4.57
N HIS A 36 -24.42 -7.29 5.78
CA HIS A 36 -23.84 -5.98 6.03
C HIS A 36 -22.44 -6.09 6.61
N PHE A 37 -21.45 -5.51 5.94
CA PHE A 37 -20.05 -5.52 6.33
C PHE A 37 -19.59 -4.13 6.80
N GLU A 38 -18.67 -4.11 7.73
CA GLU A 38 -17.88 -2.92 8.07
C GLU A 38 -16.50 -3.07 7.47
N VAL A 39 -15.98 -1.99 6.88
CA VAL A 39 -14.64 -1.97 6.28
C VAL A 39 -13.83 -0.87 6.96
N VAL A 40 -12.63 -1.21 7.41
CA VAL A 40 -11.70 -0.27 8.03
C VAL A 40 -10.44 -0.23 7.19
N VAL A 41 -10.26 0.87 6.45
CA VAL A 41 -9.07 1.14 5.62
C VAL A 41 -8.02 1.92 6.40
N LYS A 42 -6.81 2.05 5.85
CA LYS A 42 -5.75 2.82 6.53
C LYS A 42 -5.93 4.33 6.41
N SER A 43 -6.48 4.80 5.29
CA SER A 43 -6.82 6.22 5.10
C SER A 43 -7.64 6.41 3.81
N PHE A 44 -7.95 7.68 3.46
CA PHE A 44 -8.53 8.05 2.17
C PHE A 44 -7.63 9.04 1.40
N GLN A 45 -6.40 9.26 1.83
CA GLN A 45 -5.54 10.31 1.28
C GLN A 45 -4.96 9.98 -0.11
N SER A 46 -4.75 8.70 -0.44
CA SER A 46 -4.16 8.29 -1.69
C SER A 46 -5.20 7.73 -2.67
N SER A 47 -4.91 7.79 -3.96
CA SER A 47 -5.72 7.14 -4.99
C SER A 47 -5.73 5.61 -4.87
N TYR A 48 -4.73 5.03 -4.21
CA TYR A 48 -4.71 3.62 -3.82
C TYR A 48 -5.98 3.21 -3.07
N TRP A 49 -6.33 3.95 -2.01
CA TRP A 49 -7.52 3.65 -1.20
C TRP A 49 -8.82 3.92 -1.94
N GLN A 50 -8.83 4.88 -2.87
CA GLN A 50 -10.00 5.11 -3.73
C GLN A 50 -10.24 3.91 -4.66
N ALA A 51 -9.18 3.34 -5.23
CA ALA A 51 -9.26 2.13 -6.05
C ALA A 51 -9.72 0.90 -5.22
N ALA A 52 -9.21 0.73 -4.00
CA ALA A 52 -9.64 -0.33 -3.09
C ALA A 52 -11.14 -0.23 -2.76
N VAL A 53 -11.62 0.98 -2.42
CA VAL A 53 -13.04 1.24 -2.15
C VAL A 53 -13.91 1.00 -3.38
N GLN A 54 -13.42 1.32 -4.57
CA GLN A 54 -14.13 0.99 -5.82
C GLN A 54 -14.33 -0.52 -5.96
N GLY A 55 -13.30 -1.33 -5.67
CA GLY A 55 -13.41 -2.80 -5.69
C GLY A 55 -14.41 -3.33 -4.65
N ILE A 56 -14.40 -2.76 -3.44
CA ILE A 56 -15.38 -3.07 -2.39
C ILE A 56 -16.81 -2.81 -2.88
N ASN A 57 -17.07 -1.63 -3.47
CA ASN A 57 -18.38 -1.27 -3.97
C ASN A 57 -18.84 -2.18 -5.13
N GLN A 58 -17.93 -2.53 -6.05
CA GLN A 58 -18.23 -3.49 -7.12
C GLN A 58 -18.68 -4.84 -6.58
N ALA A 59 -17.96 -5.39 -5.59
CA ALA A 59 -18.35 -6.65 -4.97
C ALA A 59 -19.70 -6.54 -4.25
N CYS A 60 -19.95 -5.43 -3.57
CA CYS A 60 -21.25 -5.18 -2.92
C CYS A 60 -22.40 -5.20 -3.91
N ASP A 61 -22.24 -4.52 -5.05
CA ASP A 61 -23.26 -4.47 -6.12
C ASP A 61 -23.49 -5.85 -6.75
N GLU A 62 -22.40 -6.59 -7.05
CA GLU A 62 -22.47 -7.90 -7.68
C GLU A 62 -23.12 -8.97 -6.78
N LEU A 63 -22.87 -8.89 -5.46
CA LEU A 63 -23.35 -9.89 -4.48
C LEU A 63 -24.66 -9.49 -3.79
N GLY A 64 -25.14 -8.25 -4.00
CA GLY A 64 -26.31 -7.74 -3.28
C GLY A 64 -26.09 -7.64 -1.78
N VAL A 65 -24.90 -7.24 -1.36
CA VAL A 65 -24.52 -6.97 0.04
C VAL A 65 -24.25 -5.48 0.25
N THR A 66 -24.10 -5.05 1.48
CA THR A 66 -23.76 -3.66 1.80
C THR A 66 -22.48 -3.57 2.61
N ALA A 67 -21.71 -2.50 2.42
CA ALA A 67 -20.55 -2.22 3.23
C ALA A 67 -20.51 -0.74 3.64
N ASN A 68 -20.06 -0.49 4.88
CA ASN A 68 -19.74 0.84 5.35
C ASN A 68 -18.22 0.94 5.54
N THR A 69 -17.58 1.83 4.80
CA THR A 69 -16.12 1.98 4.82
C THR A 69 -15.74 3.20 5.66
N THR A 70 -14.82 3.00 6.60
CA THR A 70 -14.23 4.02 7.48
C THR A 70 -12.71 3.92 7.46
N GLY A 71 -12.03 5.01 7.79
CA GLY A 71 -10.59 5.06 7.93
C GLY A 71 -10.14 6.38 8.55
N PRO A 72 -8.97 6.40 9.21
CA PRO A 72 -8.42 7.61 9.79
C PRO A 72 -7.99 8.63 8.71
N ASN A 73 -7.65 9.83 9.14
CA ASN A 73 -7.20 10.88 8.23
C ASN A 73 -5.82 10.58 7.62
N ALA A 74 -4.95 9.95 8.38
CA ALA A 74 -3.62 9.51 7.93
C ALA A 74 -3.32 8.09 8.42
N GLU A 75 -2.49 7.36 7.70
CA GLU A 75 -2.09 5.98 8.08
C GLU A 75 -1.27 5.94 9.38
N SER A 76 -0.71 7.06 9.82
CA SER A 76 -0.07 7.22 11.13
C SER A 76 -1.04 7.43 12.30
N ASP A 77 -2.34 7.64 12.04
CA ASP A 77 -3.34 7.86 13.09
C ASP A 77 -3.86 6.52 13.65
N ILE A 78 -2.93 5.72 14.18
CA ILE A 78 -3.15 4.32 14.62
C ILE A 78 -4.26 4.25 15.68
N ALA A 79 -4.26 5.13 16.68
CA ALA A 79 -5.26 5.14 17.73
C ALA A 79 -6.68 5.40 17.20
N ASP A 80 -6.81 6.26 16.20
CA ASP A 80 -8.10 6.53 15.55
C ASP A 80 -8.60 5.30 14.79
N GLN A 81 -7.70 4.59 14.08
CA GLN A 81 -8.08 3.35 13.40
C GLN A 81 -8.55 2.28 14.40
N VAL A 82 -7.86 2.10 15.53
CA VAL A 82 -8.28 1.15 16.58
C VAL A 82 -9.67 1.52 17.13
N ASN A 83 -9.94 2.81 17.34
CA ASN A 83 -11.28 3.26 17.77
C ASN A 83 -12.33 2.97 16.69
N MET A 84 -12.03 3.18 15.41
CA MET A 84 -12.93 2.87 14.30
C MET A 84 -13.22 1.37 14.20
N LEU A 85 -12.20 0.53 14.36
CA LEU A 85 -12.35 -0.93 14.38
C LEU A 85 -13.24 -1.38 15.57
N ASN A 86 -13.02 -0.84 16.76
CA ASN A 86 -13.87 -1.12 17.93
C ASN A 86 -15.32 -0.68 17.71
N ASN A 87 -15.53 0.48 17.07
CA ASN A 87 -16.86 0.93 16.70
C ASN A 87 -17.53 0.00 15.68
N ALA A 88 -16.79 -0.48 14.67
CA ALA A 88 -17.27 -1.46 13.70
C ALA A 88 -17.69 -2.77 14.39
N ILE A 89 -16.85 -3.28 15.29
CA ILE A 89 -17.17 -4.50 16.10
C ILE A 89 -18.45 -4.31 16.94
N ASN A 90 -18.64 -3.11 17.51
CA ASN A 90 -19.81 -2.83 18.36
C ASN A 90 -21.12 -2.74 17.58
N LYS A 91 -21.08 -2.54 16.28
CA LYS A 91 -22.29 -2.57 15.41
C LYS A 91 -22.79 -4.00 15.16
N ASN A 92 -22.00 -5.03 15.52
CA ASN A 92 -22.27 -6.44 15.25
C ASN A 92 -22.60 -6.72 13.77
N PRO A 93 -21.69 -6.37 12.83
CA PRO A 93 -21.89 -6.65 11.42
C PRO A 93 -21.78 -8.14 11.13
N ASP A 94 -22.17 -8.57 9.92
CA ASP A 94 -21.98 -9.95 9.46
C ASP A 94 -20.49 -10.27 9.22
N GLY A 95 -19.62 -9.27 9.05
CA GLY A 95 -18.18 -9.41 8.94
C GLY A 95 -17.46 -8.08 8.83
N ILE A 96 -16.15 -8.12 9.02
CA ILE A 96 -15.27 -6.94 8.96
C ILE A 96 -14.13 -7.21 7.99
N ALA A 97 -13.90 -6.27 7.05
CA ALA A 97 -12.66 -6.21 6.28
C ALA A 97 -11.72 -5.16 6.90
N LEU A 98 -10.49 -5.54 7.20
CA LEU A 98 -9.51 -4.71 7.89
C LEU A 98 -8.21 -4.60 7.09
N ALA A 99 -7.77 -3.36 6.86
CA ALA A 99 -6.39 -3.06 6.47
C ALA A 99 -5.69 -2.35 7.63
N ALA A 100 -4.84 -3.06 8.37
CA ALA A 100 -4.27 -2.56 9.62
C ALA A 100 -3.12 -1.56 9.39
N CYS A 101 -3.19 -0.36 9.99
CA CYS A 101 -2.09 0.60 10.03
C CYS A 101 -0.92 0.11 10.88
N ASP A 102 -1.23 -0.62 11.96
CA ASP A 102 -0.25 -1.19 12.88
C ASP A 102 -0.68 -2.61 13.25
N GLN A 103 0.19 -3.58 12.97
CA GLN A 103 -0.12 -5.00 13.16
C GLN A 103 -0.26 -5.41 14.64
N ASN A 104 0.27 -4.64 15.57
CA ASN A 104 0.23 -4.96 17.00
C ASN A 104 -0.94 -4.28 17.72
N SER A 105 -1.27 -3.04 17.34
CA SER A 105 -2.29 -2.24 18.02
C SER A 105 -3.73 -2.74 17.87
N VAL A 106 -3.98 -3.62 16.89
CA VAL A 106 -5.31 -4.19 16.61
C VAL A 106 -5.60 -5.53 17.28
N LEU A 107 -4.62 -6.12 17.98
CA LEU A 107 -4.74 -7.49 18.52
C LEU A 107 -5.89 -7.63 19.52
N ASP A 108 -6.06 -6.70 20.46
CA ASP A 108 -7.16 -6.72 21.44
C ASP A 108 -8.52 -6.55 20.76
N SER A 109 -8.60 -5.75 19.71
CA SER A 109 -9.81 -5.57 18.91
C SER A 109 -10.17 -6.85 18.14
N LEU A 110 -9.17 -7.54 17.57
CA LEU A 110 -9.37 -8.83 16.90
C LEU A 110 -9.84 -9.91 17.88
N GLN A 111 -9.29 -9.92 19.11
CA GLN A 111 -9.80 -10.81 20.16
C GLN A 111 -11.27 -10.51 20.49
N SER A 112 -11.65 -9.22 20.57
CA SER A 112 -13.03 -8.82 20.81
C SER A 112 -13.97 -9.24 19.68
N ALA A 113 -13.53 -9.17 18.42
CA ALA A 113 -14.29 -9.66 17.27
C ALA A 113 -14.50 -11.19 17.33
N LEU A 114 -13.44 -11.93 17.68
CA LEU A 114 -13.48 -13.38 17.87
C LEU A 114 -14.50 -13.77 18.97
N ASP A 115 -14.45 -13.10 20.13
CA ASP A 115 -15.37 -13.36 21.25
C ASP A 115 -16.83 -13.12 20.85
N LYS A 116 -17.08 -12.15 19.97
CA LYS A 116 -18.40 -11.86 19.41
C LYS A 116 -18.75 -12.71 18.18
N LYS A 117 -17.85 -13.58 17.74
CA LYS A 117 -17.99 -14.41 16.53
C LYS A 117 -18.23 -13.61 15.25
N ILE A 118 -17.61 -12.44 15.15
CA ILE A 118 -17.62 -11.62 13.95
C ILE A 118 -16.41 -12.01 13.11
N PRO A 119 -16.58 -12.55 11.88
CA PRO A 119 -15.47 -12.92 11.04
C PRO A 119 -14.72 -11.67 10.56
N VAL A 120 -13.38 -11.74 10.55
CA VAL A 120 -12.51 -10.70 10.04
C VAL A 120 -11.71 -11.26 8.87
N VAL A 121 -11.66 -10.49 7.78
CA VAL A 121 -10.76 -10.69 6.64
C VAL A 121 -9.80 -9.51 6.60
N CYS A 122 -8.50 -9.77 6.65
CA CYS A 122 -7.50 -8.73 6.43
C CYS A 122 -7.27 -8.54 4.93
N PHE A 123 -7.02 -7.31 4.49
CA PHE A 123 -6.64 -7.02 3.12
C PHE A 123 -5.61 -5.89 3.08
N ASP A 124 -4.84 -5.78 1.99
CA ASP A 124 -3.69 -4.88 1.86
C ASP A 124 -2.56 -5.18 2.85
N SER A 125 -2.85 -5.20 4.12
CA SER A 125 -1.91 -5.50 5.19
C SER A 125 -2.48 -6.56 6.12
N GLY A 126 -1.69 -7.61 6.39
CA GLY A 126 -2.04 -8.66 7.34
C GLY A 126 -1.75 -8.29 8.79
N VAL A 127 -2.15 -9.19 9.68
CA VAL A 127 -1.84 -9.15 11.12
C VAL A 127 -1.25 -10.51 11.50
N PRO A 128 0.08 -10.71 11.33
CA PRO A 128 0.71 -12.03 11.51
C PRO A 128 0.51 -12.65 12.90
N ASP A 129 0.49 -11.81 13.94
CA ASP A 129 0.34 -12.22 15.33
C ASP A 129 -1.14 -12.15 15.82
N ALA A 130 -2.10 -12.14 14.89
CA ALA A 130 -3.52 -12.13 15.23
C ALA A 130 -3.88 -13.30 16.14
N PRO A 131 -4.79 -13.12 17.13
CA PRO A 131 -5.30 -14.21 17.93
C PRO A 131 -5.82 -15.35 17.05
N GLU A 132 -5.48 -16.59 17.40
CA GLU A 132 -5.84 -17.77 16.61
C GLU A 132 -7.36 -17.82 16.35
N GLY A 133 -7.73 -17.93 15.07
CA GLY A 133 -9.13 -17.98 14.64
C GLY A 133 -9.85 -16.62 14.57
N SER A 134 -9.16 -15.49 14.88
CA SER A 134 -9.77 -14.14 14.76
C SER A 134 -9.80 -13.65 13.31
N VAL A 135 -8.78 -13.96 12.52
CA VAL A 135 -8.69 -13.65 11.08
C VAL A 135 -8.95 -14.92 10.29
N TYR A 136 -9.93 -14.88 9.39
CA TYR A 136 -10.36 -16.03 8.59
C TYR A 136 -9.56 -16.17 7.30
N ALA A 137 -9.16 -15.07 6.73
CA ALA A 137 -8.30 -15.01 5.54
C ALA A 137 -7.61 -13.65 5.43
N THR A 138 -6.50 -13.63 4.70
CA THR A 138 -5.73 -12.42 4.39
C THR A 138 -5.58 -12.29 2.88
N VAL A 139 -5.90 -11.11 2.32
CA VAL A 139 -5.86 -10.80 0.89
C VAL A 139 -4.81 -9.72 0.67
N VAL A 140 -3.62 -10.10 0.26
CA VAL A 140 -2.45 -9.19 0.20
C VAL A 140 -1.65 -9.40 -1.08
N THR A 141 -0.79 -8.43 -1.39
CA THR A 141 0.29 -8.60 -2.35
C THR A 141 1.42 -9.43 -1.73
N ASP A 142 2.14 -10.22 -2.53
CA ASP A 142 3.45 -10.74 -2.13
C ASP A 142 4.43 -9.57 -2.03
N ASN A 143 4.45 -8.96 -0.84
CA ASN A 143 5.19 -7.72 -0.60
C ASN A 143 6.70 -7.93 -0.64
N GLU A 144 7.19 -9.08 -0.22
CA GLU A 144 8.61 -9.41 -0.30
C GLU A 144 9.06 -9.53 -1.76
N GLN A 145 8.30 -10.25 -2.59
CA GLN A 145 8.54 -10.36 -4.03
C GLN A 145 8.45 -8.99 -4.71
N ALA A 146 7.43 -8.19 -4.39
CA ALA A 146 7.22 -6.88 -5.00
C ALA A 146 8.34 -5.89 -4.67
N GLY A 147 8.83 -5.86 -3.42
CA GLY A 147 10.04 -5.11 -3.03
C GLY A 147 11.28 -5.59 -3.77
N GLY A 148 11.42 -6.91 -3.93
CA GLY A 148 12.49 -7.54 -4.70
C GLY A 148 12.53 -7.11 -6.17
N ILE A 149 11.38 -6.98 -6.83
CA ILE A 149 11.29 -6.47 -8.22
C ILE A 149 11.90 -5.07 -8.33
N ALA A 150 11.58 -4.16 -7.42
CA ALA A 150 12.15 -2.81 -7.41
C ALA A 150 13.68 -2.86 -7.25
N ALA A 151 14.18 -3.73 -6.37
CA ALA A 151 15.62 -3.92 -6.16
C ALA A 151 16.32 -4.45 -7.42
N GLU A 152 15.74 -5.41 -8.14
CA GLU A 152 16.28 -5.95 -9.37
C GLU A 152 16.46 -4.88 -10.44
N HIS A 153 15.43 -4.06 -10.67
CA HIS A 153 15.49 -2.99 -11.67
C HIS A 153 16.45 -1.87 -11.30
N ILE A 154 16.45 -1.43 -10.03
CA ILE A 154 17.39 -0.42 -9.56
C ILE A 154 18.82 -0.95 -9.64
N TYR A 155 19.07 -2.17 -9.13
CA TYR A 155 20.42 -2.75 -9.15
C TYR A 155 20.97 -2.87 -10.57
N GLU A 156 20.19 -3.40 -11.50
CA GLU A 156 20.59 -3.51 -12.90
C GLU A 156 20.96 -2.16 -13.52
N ALA A 157 20.23 -1.10 -13.17
CA ALA A 157 20.47 0.25 -13.68
C ALA A 157 21.72 0.92 -13.09
N ILE A 158 22.19 0.49 -11.90
CA ILE A 158 23.30 1.17 -11.21
C ILE A 158 24.55 0.30 -11.01
N LYS A 159 24.50 -1.01 -11.28
CA LYS A 159 25.59 -1.95 -10.96
C LYS A 159 26.97 -1.54 -11.49
N ASP A 160 27.02 -0.93 -12.68
CA ASP A 160 28.27 -0.47 -13.29
C ASP A 160 28.87 0.78 -12.58
N ARG A 161 28.08 1.44 -11.73
CA ARG A 161 28.54 2.56 -10.90
C ARG A 161 29.10 2.13 -9.55
N ILE A 162 28.91 0.85 -9.17
CA ILE A 162 29.36 0.28 -7.90
C ILE A 162 30.80 -0.25 -8.04
N GLY A 163 31.70 0.22 -7.17
CA GLY A 163 33.08 -0.27 -7.10
C GLY A 163 34.17 0.77 -7.43
N ASN A 164 33.79 2.01 -7.77
CA ASN A 164 34.71 3.13 -7.95
C ASN A 164 34.72 4.09 -6.74
N GLY A 165 34.48 3.56 -5.57
CA GLY A 165 34.24 4.25 -4.32
C GLY A 165 32.93 3.79 -3.68
N GLN A 166 32.67 4.21 -2.45
CA GLN A 166 31.44 3.92 -1.77
C GLN A 166 30.28 4.73 -2.39
N VAL A 167 29.16 4.06 -2.64
CA VAL A 167 27.93 4.68 -3.15
C VAL A 167 26.79 4.46 -2.17
N ARG A 168 25.71 5.25 -2.32
CA ARG A 168 24.52 5.19 -1.47
C ARG A 168 23.28 4.88 -2.29
N VAL A 169 22.44 4.02 -1.73
CA VAL A 169 21.08 3.75 -2.19
C VAL A 169 20.13 4.11 -1.05
N GLY A 170 19.16 4.97 -1.31
CA GLY A 170 18.17 5.36 -0.33
C GLY A 170 16.87 4.58 -0.50
N GLU A 171 16.28 4.21 0.62
CA GLU A 171 14.95 3.64 0.69
C GLU A 171 14.09 4.45 1.65
N VAL A 172 12.93 4.93 1.19
CA VAL A 172 11.96 5.64 2.03
C VAL A 172 10.74 4.75 2.18
N ASN A 173 10.52 4.28 3.42
CA ASN A 173 9.34 3.53 3.82
C ASN A 173 8.44 4.43 4.65
N GLN A 174 7.15 4.53 4.32
CA GLN A 174 6.24 5.43 5.02
C GLN A 174 6.06 5.12 6.49
N ASP A 175 6.24 3.85 6.88
CA ASP A 175 6.13 3.38 8.26
C ASP A 175 6.99 2.11 8.50
N ALA A 176 7.04 1.68 9.75
CA ALA A 176 7.63 0.44 10.21
C ALA A 176 6.65 -0.34 11.12
N THR A 177 5.36 -0.10 10.97
CA THR A 177 4.28 -0.61 11.84
C THR A 177 3.33 -1.54 11.12
N SER A 178 3.09 -1.32 9.83
CA SER A 178 2.24 -2.18 9.00
C SER A 178 3.03 -3.36 8.41
N ALA A 179 2.40 -4.52 8.32
CA ALA A 179 3.05 -5.73 7.81
C ALA A 179 3.49 -5.57 6.36
N ASN A 180 2.61 -5.07 5.48
CA ASN A 180 2.90 -4.93 4.05
C ASN A 180 4.09 -4.01 3.75
N ILE A 181 4.20 -2.85 4.40
CA ILE A 181 5.33 -1.92 4.19
C ILE A 181 6.63 -2.53 4.74
N SER A 182 6.57 -3.18 5.90
CA SER A 182 7.72 -3.85 6.51
C SER A 182 8.25 -5.00 5.64
N GLU A 183 7.38 -5.86 5.14
CA GLU A 183 7.74 -6.98 4.25
C GLU A 183 8.29 -6.48 2.92
N ARG A 184 7.70 -5.45 2.34
CA ARG A 184 8.13 -4.84 1.07
C ARG A 184 9.49 -4.19 1.19
N GLY A 185 9.70 -3.39 2.25
CA GLY A 185 10.99 -2.78 2.51
C GLY A 185 12.09 -3.81 2.74
N MET A 186 11.82 -4.85 3.53
CA MET A 186 12.77 -5.95 3.71
C MET A 186 13.00 -6.75 2.42
N GLY A 187 11.97 -6.91 1.58
CA GLY A 187 12.09 -7.53 0.27
C GLY A 187 13.08 -6.79 -0.64
N PHE A 188 12.97 -5.45 -0.67
CA PHE A 188 13.94 -4.61 -1.39
C PHE A 188 15.37 -4.77 -0.83
N ILE A 189 15.54 -4.64 0.48
CA ILE A 189 16.84 -4.74 1.15
C ILE A 189 17.49 -6.10 0.89
N ASN A 190 16.76 -7.18 1.14
CA ASN A 190 17.28 -8.54 1.01
C ASN A 190 17.68 -8.87 -0.44
N LYS A 191 16.83 -8.51 -1.40
CA LYS A 191 17.12 -8.72 -2.82
C LYS A 191 18.30 -7.89 -3.30
N PHE A 192 18.40 -6.64 -2.87
CA PHE A 192 19.54 -5.78 -3.21
C PHE A 192 20.86 -6.35 -2.68
N ILE A 193 20.88 -6.82 -1.41
CA ILE A 193 22.04 -7.49 -0.81
C ILE A 193 22.40 -8.76 -1.58
N GLU A 194 21.41 -9.58 -1.95
CA GLU A 194 21.61 -10.81 -2.73
C GLU A 194 22.32 -10.52 -4.07
N LEU A 195 21.81 -9.54 -4.83
CA LEU A 195 22.36 -9.14 -6.13
C LEU A 195 23.79 -8.57 -6.00
N ALA A 196 23.99 -7.66 -5.05
CA ALA A 196 25.31 -7.10 -4.80
C ALA A 196 26.33 -8.17 -4.41
N LYS A 197 25.95 -9.12 -3.56
CA LYS A 197 26.79 -10.23 -3.14
C LYS A 197 27.13 -11.18 -4.30
N ALA A 198 26.18 -11.40 -5.22
CA ALA A 198 26.44 -12.20 -6.43
C ALA A 198 27.52 -11.57 -7.32
N ASP A 199 27.59 -10.23 -7.35
CA ASP A 199 28.62 -9.46 -8.07
C ASP A 199 29.89 -9.20 -7.20
N GLY A 200 30.02 -9.84 -6.04
CA GLY A 200 31.18 -9.70 -5.14
C GLY A 200 31.26 -8.34 -4.44
N LYS A 201 30.12 -7.63 -4.31
CA LYS A 201 30.01 -6.34 -3.63
C LYS A 201 29.48 -6.51 -2.22
N THR A 202 29.84 -5.57 -1.34
CA THR A 202 29.41 -5.53 0.05
C THR A 202 28.39 -4.42 0.25
N VAL A 203 27.35 -4.70 1.09
CA VAL A 203 26.30 -3.75 1.43
C VAL A 203 26.24 -3.58 2.93
N ALA A 204 26.18 -2.34 3.39
CA ALA A 204 25.86 -2.00 4.77
C ALA A 204 24.50 -1.30 4.81
N VAL A 205 23.55 -1.85 5.54
CA VAL A 205 22.23 -1.24 5.76
C VAL A 205 22.28 -0.38 7.00
N VAL A 206 21.85 0.87 6.86
CA VAL A 206 21.87 1.88 7.94
C VAL A 206 20.53 2.62 7.98
N GLY A 207 20.32 3.43 9.01
CA GLY A 207 19.13 4.28 9.15
C GLY A 207 18.17 3.74 10.18
N ASN A 208 16.92 3.49 9.81
CA ASN A 208 15.86 3.11 10.73
C ASN A 208 16.13 1.76 11.41
N ASP A 209 16.13 1.75 12.76
CA ASP A 209 16.49 0.59 13.57
C ASP A 209 15.62 -0.65 13.32
N PHE A 210 14.35 -0.47 13.05
CA PHE A 210 13.43 -1.60 12.78
C PHE A 210 13.91 -2.42 11.57
N TYR A 211 14.28 -1.77 10.48
CA TYR A 211 14.79 -2.44 9.28
C TYR A 211 16.21 -2.95 9.47
N VAL A 212 17.10 -2.14 10.02
CA VAL A 212 18.51 -2.49 10.23
C VAL A 212 18.64 -3.74 11.10
N ASN A 213 17.86 -3.85 12.18
CA ASN A 213 17.91 -4.98 13.11
C ASN A 213 17.42 -6.32 12.50
N GLN A 214 16.73 -6.29 11.37
CA GLN A 214 16.29 -7.51 10.67
C GLN A 214 17.32 -8.01 9.66
N VAL A 215 18.32 -7.22 9.32
CA VAL A 215 19.36 -7.60 8.35
C VAL A 215 20.34 -8.57 8.99
N LYS A 216 20.40 -9.80 8.47
CA LYS A 216 21.37 -10.81 8.89
C LYS A 216 22.73 -10.50 8.28
N ASP A 217 23.78 -10.61 9.09
CA ASP A 217 25.17 -10.41 8.63
C ASP A 217 25.37 -9.06 7.93
N ASN A 218 24.83 -7.99 8.53
CA ASN A 218 24.92 -6.63 8.01
C ASN A 218 26.39 -6.21 7.85
N GLY A 219 26.71 -5.57 6.72
CA GLY A 219 28.05 -5.09 6.43
C GLY A 219 28.50 -3.94 7.33
N ASP A 220 29.82 -3.70 7.37
CA ASP A 220 30.40 -2.54 8.03
C ASP A 220 30.30 -1.31 7.13
N GLN A 221 29.64 -0.26 7.60
CA GLN A 221 29.42 0.96 6.84
C GLN A 221 30.70 1.63 6.34
N ALA A 222 31.79 1.55 7.12
CA ALA A 222 33.03 2.23 6.77
C ALA A 222 33.75 1.59 5.57
N SER A 223 33.48 0.30 5.30
CA SER A 223 34.17 -0.48 4.28
C SER A 223 33.27 -1.03 3.17
N ALA A 224 31.96 -0.87 3.29
CA ALA A 224 31.03 -1.37 2.30
C ALA A 224 31.13 -0.63 0.95
N ASP A 225 30.93 -1.35 -0.16
CA ASP A 225 30.82 -0.77 -1.49
C ASP A 225 29.54 0.07 -1.61
N VAL A 226 28.45 -0.39 -0.98
CA VAL A 226 27.14 0.28 -0.97
C VAL A 226 26.66 0.50 0.44
N VAL A 227 26.25 1.73 0.76
CA VAL A 227 25.45 2.07 1.93
C VAL A 227 23.98 2.12 1.52
N LEU A 228 23.18 1.17 1.99
CA LEU A 228 21.73 1.19 1.80
C LEU A 228 21.10 1.87 3.01
N GLU A 229 20.62 3.09 2.83
CA GLU A 229 20.07 3.92 3.90
C GLU A 229 18.54 3.89 3.88
N VAL A 230 17.95 3.38 4.96
CA VAL A 230 16.50 3.27 5.13
C VAL A 230 16.00 4.39 6.02
N ALA A 231 15.08 5.19 5.50
CA ALA A 231 14.43 6.27 6.23
C ALA A 231 12.94 6.00 6.40
N VAL A 232 12.43 6.36 7.59
CA VAL A 232 11.01 6.29 7.95
C VAL A 232 10.62 7.65 8.53
N PRO A 233 9.63 8.36 7.95
CA PRO A 233 9.19 9.64 8.47
C PRO A 233 8.45 9.49 9.81
N ALA A 234 8.35 10.57 10.57
CA ALA A 234 7.62 10.58 11.84
C ALA A 234 6.10 10.39 11.67
N GLN A 235 5.56 10.74 10.50
CA GLN A 235 4.15 10.55 10.11
C GLN A 235 4.08 10.21 8.63
N THR A 236 3.03 9.50 8.22
CA THR A 236 2.82 9.03 6.85
C THR A 236 2.27 10.13 5.94
N THR A 237 3.05 11.18 5.70
CA THR A 237 2.70 12.28 4.78
C THR A 237 3.74 12.43 3.68
N VAL A 238 3.31 12.90 2.51
CA VAL A 238 4.19 13.16 1.37
C VAL A 238 5.30 14.15 1.74
N GLU A 239 4.98 15.20 2.52
CA GLU A 239 5.94 16.25 2.91
C GLU A 239 7.04 15.71 3.84
N LEU A 240 6.69 14.83 4.77
CA LEU A 240 7.68 14.23 5.67
C LEU A 240 8.51 13.16 4.95
N CYS A 241 7.91 12.38 4.06
CA CYS A 241 8.65 11.50 3.16
C CYS A 241 9.61 12.31 2.26
N ALA A 242 9.19 13.48 1.75
CA ALA A 242 10.05 14.36 0.97
C ALA A 242 11.24 14.90 1.78
N THR A 243 11.03 15.18 3.06
CA THR A 243 12.10 15.59 3.96
C THR A 243 13.14 14.49 4.11
N GLU A 244 12.72 13.25 4.36
CA GLU A 244 13.62 12.10 4.46
C GLU A 244 14.34 11.82 3.13
N ALA A 245 13.60 11.85 2.01
CA ALA A 245 14.19 11.69 0.69
C ALA A 245 15.25 12.78 0.39
N SER A 246 14.94 14.04 0.73
CA SER A 246 15.89 15.16 0.55
C SER A 246 17.16 14.97 1.36
N ASN A 247 17.06 14.48 2.60
CA ASN A 247 18.21 14.21 3.46
C ASN A 247 19.17 13.20 2.83
N ILE A 248 18.63 12.16 2.19
CA ILE A 248 19.44 11.14 1.51
C ILE A 248 19.96 11.70 0.16
N MET A 249 19.11 12.27 -0.67
CA MET A 249 19.44 12.76 -2.00
C MET A 249 20.49 13.90 -1.97
N ASN A 250 20.65 14.62 -0.87
CA ASN A 250 21.66 15.66 -0.70
C ASN A 250 23.05 15.11 -0.38
N LYS A 251 23.20 13.81 -0.08
CA LYS A 251 24.51 13.20 0.09
C LYS A 251 25.15 12.95 -1.27
N ASP A 252 26.41 13.32 -1.42
CA ASP A 252 27.12 13.30 -2.70
C ASP A 252 27.32 11.88 -3.26
N ASP A 253 27.30 10.89 -2.41
CA ASP A 253 27.44 9.46 -2.75
C ASP A 253 26.11 8.80 -3.16
N THR A 254 24.97 9.50 -3.10
CA THR A 254 23.66 8.92 -3.45
C THR A 254 23.50 8.76 -4.94
N ILE A 255 23.28 7.52 -5.39
CA ILE A 255 23.10 7.16 -6.81
C ILE A 255 21.75 6.53 -7.14
N ALA A 256 20.99 6.08 -6.12
CA ALA A 256 19.64 5.55 -6.33
C ALA A 256 18.71 5.82 -5.15
N MET A 257 17.39 5.82 -5.45
CA MET A 257 16.30 5.99 -4.47
C MET A 257 15.15 5.03 -4.75
N PHE A 258 14.54 4.52 -3.70
CA PHE A 258 13.29 3.76 -3.77
C PHE A 258 12.26 4.33 -2.79
N GLY A 259 11.07 4.65 -3.29
CA GLY A 259 9.90 4.97 -2.47
C GLY A 259 8.95 3.78 -2.47
N SER A 260 8.77 3.13 -1.31
CA SER A 260 8.18 1.79 -1.24
C SER A 260 6.65 1.73 -1.28
N ASN A 261 5.99 2.87 -1.39
CA ASN A 261 4.54 2.98 -1.63
C ASN A 261 4.19 4.33 -2.25
N GLN A 262 2.91 4.59 -2.55
CA GLN A 262 2.49 5.83 -3.20
C GLN A 262 2.97 7.07 -2.44
N VAL A 263 2.73 7.15 -1.14
CA VAL A 263 3.09 8.33 -0.31
C VAL A 263 4.61 8.57 -0.30
N SER A 264 5.42 7.53 -0.13
CA SER A 264 6.87 7.67 -0.12
C SER A 264 7.45 7.94 -1.51
N ALA A 265 6.90 7.34 -2.57
CA ALA A 265 7.31 7.62 -3.95
C ALA A 265 7.00 9.08 -4.36
N GLU A 266 5.81 9.56 -4.01
CA GLU A 266 5.45 10.98 -4.21
C GLU A 266 6.32 11.91 -3.36
N GLY A 267 6.76 11.47 -2.17
CA GLY A 267 7.74 12.17 -1.34
C GLY A 267 9.10 12.30 -2.03
N VAL A 268 9.61 11.23 -2.64
CA VAL A 268 10.85 11.25 -3.43
C VAL A 268 10.73 12.23 -4.62
N LEU A 269 9.60 12.20 -5.32
CA LEU A 269 9.34 13.12 -6.43
C LEU A 269 9.22 14.58 -5.96
N THR A 270 8.58 14.83 -4.82
CA THR A 270 8.46 16.17 -4.24
C THR A 270 9.83 16.71 -3.82
N ALA A 271 10.71 15.90 -3.23
CA ALA A 271 12.09 16.28 -2.96
C ALA A 271 12.82 16.68 -4.25
N ASN A 272 12.60 15.95 -5.34
CA ASN A 272 13.23 16.23 -6.63
C ASN A 272 12.81 17.56 -7.26
N GLN A 273 11.62 18.07 -6.99
CA GLN A 273 11.17 19.37 -7.51
C GLN A 273 12.16 20.51 -7.17
N ASN A 274 12.79 20.43 -6.01
CA ASN A 274 13.78 21.42 -5.58
C ASN A 274 15.22 21.01 -5.93
N LEU A 275 15.52 19.71 -5.95
CA LEU A 275 16.89 19.19 -6.10
C LEU A 275 17.26 18.94 -7.56
N ASN A 276 16.31 18.56 -8.40
CA ASN A 276 16.50 18.21 -9.82
C ASN A 276 17.63 17.19 -10.04
N LYS A 277 17.70 16.17 -9.19
CA LYS A 277 18.74 15.14 -9.19
C LYS A 277 18.30 13.81 -9.79
N LEU A 278 16.97 13.55 -9.91
CA LEU A 278 16.45 12.27 -10.44
C LEU A 278 16.56 12.22 -11.96
N GLY A 279 16.75 11.00 -12.46
CA GLY A 279 16.78 10.68 -13.88
C GLY A 279 17.54 9.39 -14.16
N THR A 280 17.67 9.05 -15.43
CA THR A 280 18.33 7.81 -15.90
C THR A 280 19.73 8.04 -16.46
N ASP A 281 20.20 9.28 -16.54
CA ASP A 281 21.55 9.60 -16.98
C ASP A 281 22.60 9.24 -15.91
N ASP A 282 23.86 9.04 -16.32
CA ASP A 282 24.93 8.54 -15.45
C ASP A 282 25.23 9.46 -14.23
N ASP A 283 24.96 10.76 -14.36
CA ASP A 283 25.16 11.75 -13.29
C ASP A 283 23.92 11.94 -12.40
N LYS A 284 22.84 11.24 -12.70
CA LYS A 284 21.56 11.33 -11.97
C LYS A 284 21.42 10.24 -10.92
N ILE A 285 20.51 10.49 -9.99
CA ILE A 285 20.03 9.50 -9.04
C ILE A 285 18.91 8.70 -9.73
N VAL A 286 19.14 7.42 -9.94
CA VAL A 286 18.12 6.51 -10.49
C VAL A 286 17.07 6.25 -9.41
N ALA A 287 15.81 6.48 -9.70
CA ALA A 287 14.76 6.25 -8.72
C ALA A 287 13.65 5.33 -9.26
N ALA A 288 13.12 4.50 -8.39
CA ALA A 288 11.92 3.73 -8.62
C ALA A 288 10.86 4.05 -7.56
N GLY A 289 9.60 3.93 -7.96
CA GLY A 289 8.44 4.08 -7.08
C GLY A 289 7.73 2.77 -6.83
N PHE A 290 6.64 2.88 -6.10
CA PHE A 290 5.69 1.79 -5.86
C PHE A 290 4.27 2.36 -5.92
N ASP A 291 3.31 1.51 -6.30
CA ASP A 291 1.93 1.92 -6.60
C ASP A 291 1.81 2.69 -7.93
N ALA A 292 0.64 3.26 -8.16
CA ALA A 292 0.33 4.06 -9.33
C ALA A 292 -0.12 5.48 -8.90
N GLY A 293 -1.14 6.02 -9.51
CA GLY A 293 -1.57 7.39 -9.32
C GLY A 293 -0.97 8.32 -10.37
N SER A 294 -1.64 9.42 -10.64
CA SER A 294 -1.30 10.32 -11.76
C SER A 294 0.13 10.88 -11.66
N VAL A 295 0.61 11.19 -10.44
CA VAL A 295 1.94 11.76 -10.20
C VAL A 295 3.05 10.75 -10.52
N ILE A 296 2.93 9.52 -10.02
CA ILE A 296 3.92 8.46 -10.27
C ILE A 296 3.93 8.08 -11.74
N LYS A 297 2.75 7.85 -12.34
CA LYS A 297 2.65 7.52 -13.77
C LYS A 297 3.25 8.58 -14.68
N ALA A 298 3.05 9.86 -14.36
CA ALA A 298 3.65 10.95 -15.12
C ALA A 298 5.19 10.94 -15.02
N ALA A 299 5.73 10.69 -13.82
CA ALA A 299 7.17 10.62 -13.58
C ALA A 299 7.83 9.40 -14.24
N VAL A 300 7.12 8.28 -14.33
CA VAL A 300 7.55 7.11 -15.11
C VAL A 300 7.57 7.44 -16.60
N LYS A 301 6.51 8.08 -17.10
CA LYS A 301 6.36 8.40 -18.51
C LYS A 301 7.41 9.40 -19.02
N ASP A 302 7.78 10.35 -18.19
CA ASP A 302 8.77 11.38 -18.58
C ASP A 302 10.23 11.00 -18.25
N GLY A 303 10.46 9.83 -17.63
CA GLY A 303 11.79 9.31 -17.30
C GLY A 303 12.41 9.89 -16.03
N THR A 304 11.66 10.65 -15.22
CA THR A 304 12.11 11.09 -13.88
C THR A 304 12.27 9.87 -12.97
N LEU A 305 11.35 8.90 -13.04
CA LEU A 305 11.51 7.58 -12.46
C LEU A 305 11.91 6.56 -13.53
N LEU A 306 12.80 5.63 -13.17
CA LEU A 306 13.11 4.46 -13.98
C LEU A 306 11.86 3.62 -14.28
N GLY A 307 11.00 3.51 -13.30
CA GLY A 307 9.75 2.78 -13.30
C GLY A 307 9.16 2.70 -11.90
N ALA A 308 8.15 1.88 -11.73
CA ALA A 308 7.59 1.57 -10.43
C ALA A 308 7.00 0.15 -10.40
N VAL A 309 6.78 -0.37 -9.21
CA VAL A 309 6.05 -1.62 -9.02
C VAL A 309 4.61 -1.27 -8.69
N THR A 310 3.65 -1.84 -9.39
CA THR A 310 2.22 -1.71 -9.05
C THR A 310 1.66 -2.98 -8.45
N GLN A 311 0.50 -2.89 -7.87
CA GLN A 311 -0.29 -3.95 -7.26
C GLN A 311 -1.77 -3.74 -7.59
N SER A 312 -2.67 -4.58 -7.08
CA SER A 312 -4.09 -4.57 -7.46
C SER A 312 -5.01 -4.15 -6.30
N PRO A 313 -5.05 -2.88 -5.87
CA PRO A 313 -5.90 -2.46 -4.75
C PRO A 313 -7.39 -2.70 -5.00
N LEU A 314 -7.86 -2.49 -6.23
CA LEU A 314 -9.23 -2.76 -6.62
C LEU A 314 -9.58 -4.24 -6.40
N MET A 315 -8.73 -5.16 -6.86
CA MET A 315 -8.94 -6.59 -6.68
C MET A 315 -8.88 -7.01 -5.21
N GLN A 316 -7.96 -6.46 -4.43
CA GLN A 316 -7.88 -6.76 -3.00
C GLN A 316 -9.14 -6.32 -2.25
N GLY A 317 -9.64 -5.11 -2.54
CA GLY A 317 -10.91 -4.64 -1.99
C GLY A 317 -12.09 -5.53 -2.40
N LYS A 318 -12.17 -5.89 -3.68
CA LYS A 318 -13.22 -6.78 -4.21
C LYS A 318 -13.18 -8.16 -3.55
N ILE A 319 -12.03 -8.81 -3.57
CA ILE A 319 -11.85 -10.17 -3.02
C ILE A 319 -12.13 -10.19 -1.51
N SER A 320 -11.80 -9.14 -0.76
CA SER A 320 -12.08 -9.09 0.68
C SER A 320 -13.58 -9.21 0.99
N ILE A 321 -14.43 -8.54 0.22
CA ILE A 321 -15.89 -8.62 0.35
C ILE A 321 -16.44 -9.96 -0.13
N GLU A 322 -15.95 -10.47 -1.26
CA GLU A 322 -16.30 -11.80 -1.77
C GLU A 322 -15.96 -12.89 -0.75
N THR A 323 -14.81 -12.78 -0.09
CA THR A 323 -14.36 -13.71 0.94
C THR A 323 -15.26 -13.65 2.19
N LEU A 324 -15.63 -12.45 2.64
CA LEU A 324 -16.59 -12.30 3.74
C LEU A 324 -17.94 -12.91 3.41
N ALA A 325 -18.46 -12.72 2.20
CA ALA A 325 -19.71 -13.31 1.75
C ALA A 325 -19.66 -14.84 1.74
N LYS A 326 -18.56 -15.45 1.28
CA LYS A 326 -18.35 -16.91 1.34
C LYS A 326 -18.34 -17.43 2.78
N ILE A 327 -17.68 -16.72 3.70
CA ILE A 327 -17.67 -17.08 5.13
C ILE A 327 -19.11 -17.09 5.69
N CYS A 328 -19.90 -16.06 5.37
CA CYS A 328 -21.31 -15.97 5.79
C CYS A 328 -22.18 -17.08 5.18
N ASP A 329 -21.85 -17.56 3.97
CA ASP A 329 -22.50 -18.71 3.32
C ASP A 329 -22.05 -20.07 3.92
N GLY A 330 -21.09 -20.05 4.85
CA GLY A 330 -20.54 -21.26 5.49
C GLY A 330 -19.50 -21.99 4.65
N GLU A 331 -18.93 -21.31 3.65
CA GLU A 331 -17.86 -21.87 2.82
C GLU A 331 -16.50 -21.73 3.51
N SER A 332 -15.57 -22.64 3.20
CA SER A 332 -14.17 -22.50 3.60
C SER A 332 -13.47 -21.49 2.72
N VAL A 333 -12.59 -20.68 3.32
CA VAL A 333 -11.79 -19.68 2.62
C VAL A 333 -10.30 -19.91 2.90
N GLU A 334 -9.47 -19.38 2.04
CA GLU A 334 -8.00 -19.43 2.13
C GLU A 334 -7.44 -18.04 1.93
N ASP A 335 -6.19 -17.84 2.32
CA ASP A 335 -5.45 -16.62 2.02
C ASP A 335 -5.28 -16.44 0.52
N VAL A 336 -5.33 -15.20 0.06
CA VAL A 336 -5.13 -14.83 -1.33
C VAL A 336 -3.92 -13.91 -1.44
N THR A 337 -2.92 -14.36 -2.19
CA THR A 337 -1.74 -13.56 -2.49
C THR A 337 -1.75 -13.17 -3.96
N THR A 338 -1.57 -11.87 -4.22
CA THR A 338 -1.42 -11.31 -5.57
C THR A 338 0.02 -10.88 -5.81
N ASP A 339 0.45 -10.88 -7.08
CA ASP A 339 1.81 -10.45 -7.43
C ASP A 339 1.93 -8.92 -7.49
N GLY A 340 3.16 -8.43 -7.33
CA GLY A 340 3.56 -7.10 -7.77
C GLY A 340 4.01 -7.14 -9.23
N TYR A 341 3.84 -6.03 -9.96
CA TYR A 341 4.16 -5.92 -11.38
C TYR A 341 5.01 -4.68 -11.64
N TRP A 342 6.18 -4.87 -12.28
CA TRP A 342 6.96 -3.74 -12.76
C TRP A 342 6.28 -3.06 -13.93
N TYR A 343 6.26 -1.73 -13.90
CA TYR A 343 5.91 -0.95 -15.07
C TYR A 343 6.90 0.21 -15.29
N ASP A 344 7.12 0.52 -16.54
CA ASP A 344 7.90 1.65 -17.01
C ASP A 344 7.24 2.26 -18.27
N SER A 345 7.91 3.24 -18.88
CA SER A 345 7.35 3.95 -20.05
C SER A 345 7.12 3.05 -21.27
N THR A 346 7.63 1.82 -21.29
CA THR A 346 7.52 0.91 -22.43
C THR A 346 6.36 -0.07 -22.33
N ASN A 347 5.86 -0.35 -21.11
CA ASN A 347 4.84 -1.37 -20.87
C ASN A 347 3.57 -0.87 -20.13
N MET A 348 3.46 0.44 -19.85
CA MET A 348 2.31 1.01 -19.12
C MET A 348 0.95 0.73 -19.79
N ASP A 349 0.94 0.57 -21.11
CA ASP A 349 -0.27 0.34 -21.90
C ASP A 349 -0.56 -1.16 -22.16
N ASP A 350 0.28 -2.07 -21.65
CA ASP A 350 0.09 -3.51 -21.79
C ASP A 350 -1.16 -3.98 -21.06
N GLU A 351 -1.87 -4.96 -21.65
CA GLU A 351 -3.14 -5.47 -21.14
C GLU A 351 -3.03 -6.09 -19.73
N ASP A 352 -1.87 -6.62 -19.38
CA ASP A 352 -1.60 -7.23 -18.06
C ASP A 352 -1.21 -6.19 -16.99
N ILE A 353 -0.78 -5.00 -17.39
CA ILE A 353 -0.27 -3.94 -16.51
C ILE A 353 -1.30 -2.84 -16.30
N SER A 354 -1.87 -2.32 -17.40
CA SER A 354 -2.74 -1.15 -17.39
C SER A 354 -3.96 -1.25 -16.44
N PRO A 355 -4.58 -2.42 -16.19
CA PRO A 355 -5.67 -2.53 -15.22
C PRO A 355 -5.26 -2.23 -13.77
N ASN A 356 -3.97 -2.31 -13.46
CA ASN A 356 -3.40 -2.04 -12.13
C ASN A 356 -2.83 -0.62 -12.01
N LEU A 357 -2.98 0.22 -13.05
CA LEU A 357 -2.49 1.60 -13.07
C LEU A 357 -3.65 2.58 -12.82
N TYR A 358 -4.15 2.59 -11.61
CA TYR A 358 -5.21 3.48 -11.14
C TYR A 358 -4.76 4.95 -11.08
N ASP A 359 -5.72 5.89 -10.99
CA ASP A 359 -5.52 7.34 -10.86
C ASP A 359 -6.02 7.86 -9.52
#